data_3c9ed3a28c78b1843cdc3da1d9473591
#
_entry.id   3c9ed3a28c78b1843cdc3da1d9473591
#
_cell.length_a   1.000
_cell.length_b   1.000
_cell.length_c   1.000
_cell.angle_alpha   90.00
_cell.angle_beta   90.00
_cell.angle_gamma   90.00
#
_symmetry.space_group_name_H-M   'P 1'
#
loop_
_entity.id
_entity.type
_entity.pdbx_description
1 polymer ?
#
loop_
_entity_poly.entity_id
_entity_poly.type
_entity_poly.pdbx_seq_one_letter_code
_entity_poly.pdbx_strand_id
1 'polypeptide(L)'
;PLERAQYMHKAAAVARRRIYEMAALQTLEVGKPWEQAYGDVGEGIDFLEYYARDMLRLSVPRRMGRAPGEHNVLFYQPKGVAAVIAPWNFPFAIAMGMVSAAIVTGNPVVFKPSSLCSAIGYNLVEIFKEVGLPAGVFNYCPGQSSVMGDYLVEHPDISLLCFTGSMDLGLPIVEKAAKVQPGQRQVKRVIAEMGGKNATIVDDDADLDEAVSQVVYSAFGFQGQKCSACSRVIVLDAIYD
;
A
#
# COMPACT_ATOMS: atom_id res chain seq x y z
N PRO A 1 -20.81 -1.74 2.38
CA PRO A 1 -19.58 -2.56 2.45
C PRO A 1 -19.57 -3.67 1.40
N LEU A 2 -20.65 -4.44 1.25
CA LEU A 2 -20.72 -5.55 0.29
C LEU A 2 -20.43 -5.12 -1.15
N GLU A 3 -21.07 -4.05 -1.61
CA GLU A 3 -20.84 -3.52 -2.96
C GLU A 3 -19.38 -3.12 -3.17
N ARG A 4 -18.75 -2.45 -2.18
CA ARG A 4 -17.33 -2.08 -2.27
C ARG A 4 -16.42 -3.31 -2.31
N ALA A 5 -16.71 -4.34 -1.52
CA ALA A 5 -15.99 -5.60 -1.57
C ALA A 5 -16.11 -6.28 -2.96
N GLN A 6 -17.30 -6.22 -3.58
CA GLN A 6 -17.51 -6.75 -4.93
C GLN A 6 -16.65 -6.03 -5.99
N TYR A 7 -16.46 -4.69 -5.88
CA TYR A 7 -15.53 -3.98 -6.76
C TYR A 7 -14.10 -4.48 -6.60
N MET A 8 -13.66 -4.77 -5.37
CA MET A 8 -12.29 -5.29 -5.13
C MET A 8 -12.11 -6.68 -5.75
N HIS A 9 -13.07 -7.60 -5.57
CA HIS A 9 -13.00 -8.92 -6.19
C HIS A 9 -13.02 -8.85 -7.73
N LYS A 10 -13.83 -7.97 -8.32
CA LYS A 10 -13.81 -7.74 -9.77
C LYS A 10 -12.47 -7.18 -10.23
N ALA A 11 -11.90 -6.21 -9.50
CA ALA A 11 -10.60 -5.63 -9.79
C ALA A 11 -9.48 -6.69 -9.72
N ALA A 12 -9.51 -7.58 -8.73
CA ALA A 12 -8.60 -8.71 -8.63
C ALA A 12 -8.70 -9.64 -9.85
N ALA A 13 -9.91 -9.92 -10.35
CA ALA A 13 -10.09 -10.72 -11.55
C ALA A 13 -9.54 -10.03 -12.81
N VAL A 14 -9.71 -8.71 -12.96
CA VAL A 14 -9.11 -7.93 -14.06
C VAL A 14 -7.60 -7.98 -13.98
N ALA A 15 -7.02 -7.71 -12.80
CA ALA A 15 -5.57 -7.73 -12.60
C ALA A 15 -4.97 -9.10 -12.93
N ARG A 16 -5.63 -10.21 -12.55
CA ARG A 16 -5.21 -11.58 -12.88
C ARG A 16 -5.15 -11.82 -14.39
N ARG A 17 -6.13 -11.32 -15.16
CA ARG A 17 -6.11 -11.45 -16.62
C ARG A 17 -4.98 -10.66 -17.28
N ARG A 18 -4.58 -9.55 -16.68
CA ARG A 18 -3.56 -8.61 -17.21
C ARG A 18 -2.20 -8.75 -16.53
N ILE A 19 -1.96 -9.80 -15.75
CA ILE A 19 -0.77 -9.94 -14.90
C ILE A 19 0.53 -9.82 -15.70
N TYR A 20 0.63 -10.47 -16.86
CA TYR A 20 1.83 -10.42 -17.70
C TYR A 20 2.07 -9.05 -18.33
N GLU A 21 1.00 -8.36 -18.75
CA GLU A 21 1.07 -7.01 -19.28
C GLU A 21 1.62 -6.03 -18.23
N MET A 22 1.08 -6.10 -17.02
CA MET A 22 1.50 -5.23 -15.92
C MET A 22 2.90 -5.56 -15.40
N ALA A 23 3.30 -6.82 -15.40
CA ALA A 23 4.66 -7.23 -15.07
C ALA A 23 5.66 -6.71 -16.12
N ALA A 24 5.33 -6.84 -17.41
CA ALA A 24 6.16 -6.31 -18.49
C ALA A 24 6.33 -4.79 -18.39
N LEU A 25 5.24 -4.08 -18.11
CA LEU A 25 5.28 -2.63 -17.95
C LEU A 25 6.19 -2.20 -16.78
N GLN A 26 6.17 -2.90 -15.64
CA GLN A 26 7.08 -2.65 -14.52
C GLN A 26 8.55 -2.86 -14.92
N THR A 27 8.84 -3.93 -15.67
CA THR A 27 10.19 -4.19 -16.16
C THR A 27 10.68 -3.05 -17.07
N LEU A 28 9.81 -2.54 -17.95
CA LEU A 28 10.15 -1.46 -18.87
C LEU A 28 10.24 -0.09 -18.18
N GLU A 29 9.36 0.21 -17.24
CA GLU A 29 9.27 1.55 -16.64
C GLU A 29 10.27 1.75 -15.49
N VAL A 30 10.46 0.75 -14.63
CA VAL A 30 11.32 0.86 -13.44
C VAL A 30 12.45 -0.16 -13.36
N GLY A 31 12.67 -0.95 -14.42
CA GLY A 31 13.77 -1.93 -14.48
C GLY A 31 13.62 -3.09 -13.48
N LYS A 32 12.40 -3.39 -13.04
CA LYS A 32 12.15 -4.47 -12.08
C LYS A 32 12.36 -5.84 -12.76
N PRO A 33 13.12 -6.79 -12.14
CA PRO A 33 13.28 -8.13 -12.68
C PRO A 33 11.92 -8.80 -12.91
N TRP A 34 11.79 -9.53 -14.02
CA TRP A 34 10.52 -10.11 -14.48
C TRP A 34 9.78 -10.90 -13.39
N GLU A 35 10.48 -11.80 -12.72
CA GLU A 35 9.91 -12.63 -11.67
C GLU A 35 9.36 -11.79 -10.52
N GLN A 36 10.10 -10.76 -10.12
CA GLN A 36 9.69 -9.86 -9.06
C GLN A 36 8.58 -8.91 -9.49
N ALA A 37 8.55 -8.51 -10.76
CA ALA A 37 7.45 -7.73 -11.32
C ALA A 37 6.14 -8.55 -11.38
N TYR A 38 6.25 -9.83 -11.75
CA TYR A 38 5.13 -10.77 -11.69
C TYR A 38 4.61 -10.95 -10.26
N GLY A 39 5.51 -11.15 -9.30
CA GLY A 39 5.18 -11.27 -7.87
C GLY A 39 4.52 -10.01 -7.32
N ASP A 40 4.98 -8.82 -7.72
CA ASP A 40 4.39 -7.54 -7.33
C ASP A 40 2.93 -7.42 -7.78
N VAL A 41 2.61 -7.83 -9.01
CA VAL A 41 1.21 -7.85 -9.45
C VAL A 41 0.40 -8.87 -8.65
N GLY A 42 0.98 -10.05 -8.38
CA GLY A 42 0.35 -11.09 -7.54
C GLY A 42 0.00 -10.57 -6.14
N GLU A 43 0.94 -9.89 -5.48
CA GLU A 43 0.72 -9.27 -4.17
C GLU A 43 -0.39 -8.21 -4.20
N GLY A 44 -0.44 -7.37 -5.25
CA GLY A 44 -1.53 -6.41 -5.41
C GLY A 44 -2.90 -7.06 -5.58
N ILE A 45 -2.95 -8.23 -6.23
CA ILE A 45 -4.17 -9.05 -6.32
C ILE A 45 -4.56 -9.58 -4.93
N ASP A 46 -3.59 -10.04 -4.16
CA ASP A 46 -3.83 -10.56 -2.81
C ASP A 46 -4.37 -9.46 -1.88
N PHE A 47 -3.87 -8.23 -1.97
CA PHE A 47 -4.43 -7.09 -1.23
C PHE A 47 -5.89 -6.84 -1.58
N LEU A 48 -6.26 -6.86 -2.85
CA LEU A 48 -7.65 -6.68 -3.29
C LEU A 48 -8.57 -7.74 -2.66
N GLU A 49 -8.16 -9.01 -2.71
CA GLU A 49 -8.91 -10.14 -2.16
C GLU A 49 -8.98 -10.12 -0.62
N TYR A 50 -7.86 -9.83 0.02
CA TYR A 50 -7.76 -9.80 1.47
C TYR A 50 -8.62 -8.69 2.08
N TYR A 51 -8.48 -7.45 1.58
CA TYR A 51 -9.22 -6.31 2.12
C TYR A 51 -10.71 -6.38 1.82
N ALA A 52 -11.11 -6.99 0.69
CA ALA A 52 -12.52 -7.26 0.42
C ALA A 52 -13.14 -8.14 1.52
N ARG A 53 -12.48 -9.25 1.85
CA ARG A 53 -12.94 -10.18 2.89
C ARG A 53 -12.92 -9.56 4.28
N ASP A 54 -11.85 -8.86 4.61
CA ASP A 54 -11.72 -8.24 5.94
C ASP A 54 -12.76 -7.12 6.14
N MET A 55 -13.05 -6.35 5.11
CA MET A 55 -14.11 -5.33 5.18
C MET A 55 -15.49 -5.94 5.44
N LEU A 56 -15.80 -7.10 4.88
CA LEU A 56 -17.07 -7.79 5.16
C LEU A 56 -17.15 -8.16 6.65
N ARG A 57 -16.07 -8.67 7.23
CA ARG A 57 -15.96 -8.96 8.66
C ARG A 57 -16.13 -7.69 9.52
N LEU A 58 -15.47 -6.60 9.15
CA LEU A 58 -15.51 -5.33 9.88
C LEU A 58 -16.86 -4.59 9.73
N SER A 59 -17.64 -4.90 8.70
CA SER A 59 -18.93 -4.25 8.44
C SER A 59 -20.04 -4.68 9.39
N VAL A 60 -19.83 -5.76 10.13
CA VAL A 60 -20.83 -6.27 11.09
C VAL A 60 -20.74 -5.46 12.38
N PRO A 61 -21.82 -4.76 12.79
CA PRO A 61 -21.84 -4.02 14.04
C PRO A 61 -21.63 -4.96 15.24
N ARG A 62 -20.77 -4.55 16.16
CA ARG A 62 -20.44 -5.34 17.35
C ARG A 62 -21.19 -4.81 18.56
N ARG A 63 -21.94 -5.67 19.24
CA ARG A 63 -22.57 -5.31 20.49
C ARG A 63 -21.50 -5.14 21.57
N MET A 64 -21.54 -4.00 22.25
CA MET A 64 -20.64 -3.67 23.33
C MET A 64 -21.43 -3.69 24.64
N GLY A 65 -20.82 -3.98 25.76
CA GLY A 65 -21.39 -3.89 27.10
C GLY A 65 -22.90 -4.13 27.28
N ARG A 66 -23.34 -4.19 28.49
CA ARG A 66 -24.78 -4.27 28.85
C ARG A 66 -25.05 -3.31 29.97
N ALA A 67 -25.92 -2.32 29.72
CA ALA A 67 -26.50 -1.50 30.74
C ALA A 67 -28.04 -1.56 30.59
N PRO A 68 -28.81 -1.57 31.67
CA PRO A 68 -30.28 -1.56 31.61
C PRO A 68 -30.78 -0.34 30.80
N GLY A 69 -31.63 -0.59 29.79
CA GLY A 69 -32.19 0.47 28.97
C GLY A 69 -31.27 0.96 27.81
N GLU A 70 -30.07 0.42 27.67
CA GLU A 70 -29.13 0.83 26.62
C GLU A 70 -28.90 -0.26 25.57
N HIS A 71 -28.66 0.20 24.34
CA HIS A 71 -28.24 -0.66 23.21
C HIS A 71 -26.92 -0.13 22.64
N ASN A 72 -25.81 -0.57 23.20
CA ASN A 72 -24.47 -0.11 22.86
C ASN A 72 -23.89 -0.92 21.70
N VAL A 73 -23.53 -0.25 20.59
CA VAL A 73 -23.02 -0.87 19.37
C VAL A 73 -21.80 -0.11 18.87
N LEU A 74 -20.75 -0.85 18.52
CA LEU A 74 -19.58 -0.35 17.80
C LEU A 74 -19.73 -0.65 16.30
N PHE A 75 -19.51 0.34 15.47
CA PHE A 75 -19.42 0.18 14.01
C PHE A 75 -18.37 1.14 13.43
N TYR A 76 -17.86 0.79 12.26
CA TYR A 76 -16.87 1.58 11.56
C TYR A 76 -17.49 2.50 10.51
N GLN A 77 -16.94 3.71 10.39
CA GLN A 77 -17.35 4.69 9.38
C GLN A 77 -16.14 5.15 8.56
N PRO A 78 -16.34 5.55 7.29
CA PRO A 78 -15.29 6.18 6.50
C PRO A 78 -14.77 7.43 7.20
N LYS A 79 -13.47 7.70 7.05
CA LYS A 79 -12.85 8.88 7.64
C LYS A 79 -12.98 10.12 6.76
N GLY A 80 -13.06 9.95 5.46
CA GLY A 80 -13.11 11.02 4.47
C GLY A 80 -12.11 10.80 3.33
N VAL A 81 -11.73 11.86 2.64
CA VAL A 81 -10.82 11.76 1.50
C VAL A 81 -9.43 11.27 1.93
N ALA A 82 -8.94 10.25 1.26
CA ALA A 82 -7.61 9.69 1.45
C ALA A 82 -6.65 10.17 0.36
N ALA A 83 -5.52 10.74 0.73
CA ALA A 83 -4.39 10.92 -0.18
C ALA A 83 -3.47 9.71 -0.07
N VAL A 84 -3.24 9.02 -1.19
CA VAL A 84 -2.34 7.88 -1.32
C VAL A 84 -1.11 8.30 -2.09
N ILE A 85 0.06 8.21 -1.48
CA ILE A 85 1.36 8.56 -2.06
C ILE A 85 2.23 7.32 -2.08
N ALA A 86 2.43 6.73 -3.26
CA ALA A 86 3.07 5.44 -3.43
C ALA A 86 4.50 5.55 -4.00
N PRO A 87 5.38 4.58 -3.65
CA PRO A 87 6.75 4.50 -4.13
C PRO A 87 6.82 3.91 -5.55
N TRP A 88 8.04 3.86 -6.09
CA TRP A 88 8.32 3.34 -7.43
C TRP A 88 8.79 1.87 -7.45
N ASN A 89 9.32 1.36 -6.33
CA ASN A 89 9.94 0.04 -6.27
C ASN A 89 8.96 -1.14 -6.22
N PHE A 90 7.76 -0.90 -5.70
CA PHE A 90 6.58 -1.79 -5.78
C PHE A 90 5.40 -0.99 -6.33
N PRO A 91 5.46 -0.62 -7.61
CA PRO A 91 4.57 0.40 -8.17
C PRO A 91 3.13 -0.07 -8.32
N PHE A 92 2.90 -1.39 -8.36
CA PHE A 92 1.56 -1.96 -8.40
C PHE A 92 1.07 -2.41 -7.02
N ALA A 93 1.81 -3.30 -6.33
CA ALA A 93 1.35 -3.88 -5.06
C ALA A 93 1.10 -2.83 -3.98
N ILE A 94 2.09 -1.99 -3.68
CA ILE A 94 1.97 -1.00 -2.60
C ILE A 94 0.91 0.05 -2.94
N ALA A 95 0.88 0.51 -4.20
CA ALA A 95 -0.15 1.43 -4.66
C ALA A 95 -1.55 0.81 -4.54
N MET A 96 -1.73 -0.41 -5.06
CA MET A 96 -3.01 -1.13 -5.01
C MET A 96 -3.44 -1.42 -3.57
N GLY A 97 -2.52 -1.83 -2.71
CA GLY A 97 -2.79 -2.09 -1.30
C GLY A 97 -3.36 -0.87 -0.58
N MET A 98 -2.69 0.28 -0.66
CA MET A 98 -3.16 1.51 -0.03
C MET A 98 -4.47 2.03 -0.64
N VAL A 99 -4.60 1.99 -1.97
CA VAL A 99 -5.80 2.44 -2.69
C VAL A 99 -7.01 1.55 -2.36
N SER A 100 -6.85 0.24 -2.45
CA SER A 100 -7.95 -0.71 -2.21
C SER A 100 -8.42 -0.69 -0.75
N ALA A 101 -7.50 -0.59 0.21
CA ALA A 101 -7.83 -0.44 1.63
C ALA A 101 -8.66 0.83 1.89
N ALA A 102 -8.29 1.96 1.28
CA ALA A 102 -9.03 3.20 1.40
C ALA A 102 -10.44 3.10 0.77
N ILE A 103 -10.54 2.59 -0.46
CA ILE A 103 -11.81 2.49 -1.19
C ILE A 103 -12.76 1.51 -0.51
N VAL A 104 -12.30 0.31 -0.14
CA VAL A 104 -13.16 -0.70 0.45
C VAL A 104 -13.75 -0.27 1.79
N THR A 105 -13.02 0.54 2.54
CA THR A 105 -13.48 1.15 3.80
C THR A 105 -14.36 2.39 3.58
N GLY A 106 -14.55 2.83 2.32
CA GLY A 106 -15.49 3.89 1.92
C GLY A 106 -14.89 5.28 1.83
N ASN A 107 -13.57 5.39 1.73
CA ASN A 107 -12.86 6.65 1.58
C ASN A 107 -12.56 6.88 0.09
N PRO A 108 -12.98 7.98 -0.53
CA PRO A 108 -12.53 8.35 -1.87
C PRO A 108 -11.03 8.66 -1.84
N VAL A 109 -10.34 8.37 -2.94
CA VAL A 109 -8.89 8.43 -3.03
C VAL A 109 -8.42 9.47 -4.04
N VAL A 110 -7.45 10.28 -3.63
CA VAL A 110 -6.55 11.03 -4.50
C VAL A 110 -5.22 10.30 -4.52
N PHE A 111 -4.89 9.69 -5.64
CA PHE A 111 -3.71 8.84 -5.80
C PHE A 111 -2.59 9.58 -6.53
N LYS A 112 -1.48 9.75 -5.84
CA LYS A 112 -0.24 10.31 -6.38
C LYS A 112 0.81 9.19 -6.49
N PRO A 113 1.05 8.64 -7.68
CA PRO A 113 2.16 7.71 -7.90
C PRO A 113 3.51 8.43 -7.81
N SER A 114 4.59 7.67 -7.70
CA SER A 114 5.91 8.22 -8.03
C SER A 114 5.96 8.67 -9.49
N SER A 115 6.69 9.73 -9.77
CA SER A 115 6.91 10.20 -11.15
C SER A 115 7.70 9.20 -12.00
N LEU A 116 8.40 8.26 -11.37
CA LEU A 116 9.16 7.21 -12.04
C LEU A 116 8.31 6.02 -12.52
N CYS A 117 7.04 5.94 -12.12
CA CYS A 117 6.16 4.81 -12.42
C CYS A 117 4.72 5.27 -12.71
N SER A 118 4.59 6.32 -13.50
CA SER A 118 3.28 6.90 -13.82
C SER A 118 2.44 5.97 -14.70
N ALA A 119 3.03 5.25 -15.63
CA ALA A 119 2.28 4.38 -16.54
C ALA A 119 1.68 3.17 -15.79
N ILE A 120 2.47 2.49 -14.93
CA ILE A 120 1.93 1.41 -14.10
C ILE A 120 0.89 1.94 -13.11
N GLY A 121 1.08 3.15 -12.57
CA GLY A 121 0.08 3.82 -11.74
C GLY A 121 -1.24 4.06 -12.48
N TYR A 122 -1.20 4.36 -13.76
CA TYR A 122 -2.39 4.53 -14.60
C TYR A 122 -3.14 3.20 -14.85
N ASN A 123 -2.46 2.05 -14.82
CA ASN A 123 -3.14 0.76 -14.92
C ASN A 123 -4.14 0.52 -13.78
N LEU A 124 -3.91 1.10 -12.60
CA LEU A 124 -4.91 1.04 -11.51
C LEU A 124 -6.20 1.75 -11.92
N VAL A 125 -6.08 2.88 -12.65
CA VAL A 125 -7.25 3.61 -13.18
C VAL A 125 -8.02 2.73 -14.15
N GLU A 126 -7.33 2.09 -15.09
CA GLU A 126 -7.95 1.22 -16.09
C GLU A 126 -8.67 0.03 -15.45
N ILE A 127 -8.06 -0.61 -14.44
CA ILE A 127 -8.68 -1.70 -13.71
C ILE A 127 -9.99 -1.23 -13.05
N PHE A 128 -9.95 -0.13 -12.29
CA PHE A 128 -11.14 0.39 -11.61
C PHE A 128 -12.20 0.91 -12.57
N LYS A 129 -11.80 1.46 -13.72
CA LYS A 129 -12.71 1.87 -14.79
C LYS A 129 -13.40 0.67 -15.43
N GLU A 130 -12.66 -0.40 -15.73
CA GLU A 130 -13.18 -1.63 -16.34
C GLU A 130 -14.24 -2.31 -15.43
N VAL A 131 -14.05 -2.26 -14.12
CA VAL A 131 -15.04 -2.82 -13.18
C VAL A 131 -16.20 -1.88 -12.87
N GLY A 132 -16.22 -0.69 -13.45
CA GLY A 132 -17.30 0.29 -13.29
C GLY A 132 -17.32 0.98 -11.94
N LEU A 133 -16.15 1.21 -11.31
CA LEU A 133 -16.07 1.98 -10.07
C LEU A 133 -16.63 3.39 -10.32
N PRO A 134 -17.55 3.91 -9.48
CA PRO A 134 -18.15 5.22 -9.70
C PRO A 134 -17.13 6.36 -9.81
N ALA A 135 -17.41 7.33 -10.68
CA ALA A 135 -16.56 8.50 -10.85
C ALA A 135 -16.37 9.27 -9.53
N GLY A 136 -15.16 9.79 -9.31
CA GLY A 136 -14.81 10.54 -8.11
C GLY A 136 -14.39 9.66 -6.91
N VAL A 137 -14.58 8.33 -6.96
CA VAL A 137 -14.10 7.42 -5.91
C VAL A 137 -12.60 7.22 -5.98
N PHE A 138 -12.03 7.09 -7.17
CA PHE A 138 -10.61 6.98 -7.41
C PHE A 138 -10.14 8.06 -8.39
N ASN A 139 -9.25 8.94 -7.94
CA ASN A 139 -8.77 10.10 -8.69
C ASN A 139 -7.26 10.00 -8.83
N TYR A 140 -6.79 9.77 -10.06
CA TYR A 140 -5.39 9.69 -10.40
C TYR A 140 -4.80 11.10 -10.57
N CYS A 141 -3.75 11.39 -9.81
CA CYS A 141 -3.16 12.71 -9.72
C CYS A 141 -1.62 12.62 -9.86
N PRO A 142 -1.11 12.35 -11.08
CA PRO A 142 0.33 12.32 -11.33
C PRO A 142 0.91 13.72 -11.25
N GLY A 143 2.14 13.85 -10.76
CA GLY A 143 2.82 15.14 -10.72
C GLY A 143 4.07 15.12 -9.87
N GLN A 144 4.85 16.18 -9.96
CA GLN A 144 6.08 16.34 -9.19
C GLN A 144 5.77 16.55 -7.70
N SER A 145 6.48 15.83 -6.84
CA SER A 145 6.29 15.92 -5.39
C SER A 145 6.61 17.32 -4.83
N SER A 146 7.56 18.02 -5.44
CA SER A 146 7.91 19.39 -5.08
C SER A 146 6.79 20.41 -5.34
N VAL A 147 5.85 20.10 -6.25
CA VAL A 147 4.74 21.00 -6.59
C VAL A 147 3.49 20.68 -5.79
N MET A 148 3.13 19.40 -5.68
CA MET A 148 1.84 18.99 -5.14
C MET A 148 1.92 18.22 -3.80
N GLY A 149 3.11 17.80 -3.39
CA GLY A 149 3.27 16.97 -2.19
C GLY A 149 2.76 17.66 -0.94
N ASP A 150 3.27 18.85 -0.65
CA ASP A 150 2.86 19.63 0.52
C ASP A 150 1.40 20.05 0.44
N TYR A 151 0.93 20.45 -0.76
CA TYR A 151 -0.47 20.79 -0.96
C TYR A 151 -1.43 19.66 -0.59
N LEU A 152 -1.13 18.42 -1.01
CA LEU A 152 -1.93 17.25 -0.64
C LEU A 152 -1.89 16.98 0.86
N VAL A 153 -0.70 17.07 1.48
CA VAL A 153 -0.51 16.79 2.90
C VAL A 153 -1.25 17.80 3.77
N GLU A 154 -1.22 19.07 3.40
CA GLU A 154 -1.78 20.17 4.18
C GLU A 154 -3.25 20.45 3.87
N HIS A 155 -3.77 19.95 2.72
CA HIS A 155 -5.14 20.26 2.28
C HIS A 155 -6.19 19.95 3.36
N PRO A 156 -7.06 20.89 3.75
CA PRO A 156 -7.99 20.74 4.87
C PRO A 156 -9.01 19.60 4.71
N ASP A 157 -9.38 19.25 3.47
CA ASP A 157 -10.34 18.19 3.19
C ASP A 157 -9.71 16.78 3.14
N ILE A 158 -8.39 16.66 3.13
CA ILE A 158 -7.71 15.37 3.27
C ILE A 158 -7.77 14.92 4.72
N SER A 159 -8.37 13.76 4.95
CA SER A 159 -8.61 13.19 6.27
C SER A 159 -7.67 12.05 6.62
N LEU A 160 -7.16 11.36 5.60
CA LEU A 160 -6.28 10.21 5.70
C LEU A 160 -5.11 10.38 4.72
N LEU A 161 -3.90 10.16 5.20
CA LEU A 161 -2.68 10.11 4.40
C LEU A 161 -2.11 8.71 4.50
N CYS A 162 -1.97 8.05 3.36
CA CYS A 162 -1.28 6.77 3.22
C CYS A 162 -0.03 7.01 2.38
N PHE A 163 1.11 6.84 3.00
CA PHE A 163 2.42 7.08 2.38
C PHE A 163 3.31 5.84 2.52
N THR A 164 3.98 5.50 1.45
CA THR A 164 5.12 4.57 1.48
C THR A 164 6.27 5.18 0.68
N GLY A 165 7.47 5.24 1.29
CA GLY A 165 8.64 5.83 0.66
C GLY A 165 9.83 5.99 1.60
N SER A 166 10.68 6.99 1.34
CA SER A 166 11.85 7.28 2.18
C SER A 166 11.47 7.93 3.51
N MET A 167 12.30 7.73 4.52
CA MET A 167 12.17 8.38 5.83
C MET A 167 12.25 9.91 5.71
N ASP A 168 13.11 10.43 4.83
CA ASP A 168 13.30 11.86 4.59
C ASP A 168 12.02 12.55 4.07
N LEU A 169 11.12 11.80 3.44
CA LEU A 169 9.81 12.30 3.02
C LEU A 169 8.72 11.96 4.03
N GLY A 170 8.76 10.78 4.63
CA GLY A 170 7.72 10.31 5.54
C GLY A 170 7.62 11.12 6.83
N LEU A 171 8.75 11.44 7.46
CA LEU A 171 8.75 12.22 8.70
C LEU A 171 8.21 13.65 8.49
N PRO A 172 8.62 14.43 7.46
CA PRO A 172 7.99 15.72 7.16
C PRO A 172 6.49 15.63 6.85
N ILE A 173 6.03 14.54 6.20
CA ILE A 173 4.59 14.32 5.98
C ILE A 173 3.85 14.21 7.32
N VAL A 174 4.36 13.43 8.26
CA VAL A 174 3.77 13.29 9.59
C VAL A 174 3.72 14.62 10.32
N GLU A 175 4.83 15.38 10.30
CA GLU A 175 4.93 16.70 10.95
C GLU A 175 3.92 17.70 10.36
N LYS A 176 3.89 17.82 9.02
CA LYS A 176 3.00 18.77 8.32
C LYS A 176 1.53 18.42 8.51
N ALA A 177 1.19 17.13 8.43
CA ALA A 177 -0.19 16.66 8.63
C ALA A 177 -0.72 16.91 10.05
N ALA A 178 0.16 17.00 11.06
CA ALA A 178 -0.22 17.31 12.44
C ALA A 178 -0.61 18.78 12.65
N LYS A 179 -0.21 19.68 11.72
CA LYS A 179 -0.59 21.10 11.80
C LYS A 179 -2.01 21.28 11.28
N VAL A 180 -2.88 21.77 12.14
CA VAL A 180 -4.27 22.04 11.78
C VAL A 180 -4.34 23.23 10.82
N GLN A 181 -4.98 23.02 9.68
CA GLN A 181 -5.14 24.04 8.64
C GLN A 181 -6.49 24.80 8.78
N PRO A 182 -6.58 26.05 8.34
CA PRO A 182 -7.84 26.78 8.29
C PRO A 182 -8.91 25.99 7.52
N GLY A 183 -10.10 25.85 8.10
CA GLY A 183 -11.20 25.07 7.50
C GLY A 183 -11.15 23.56 7.71
N GLN A 184 -10.08 23.02 8.28
CA GLN A 184 -9.97 21.59 8.60
C GLN A 184 -10.97 21.20 9.67
N ARG A 185 -11.79 20.17 9.40
CA ARG A 185 -12.89 19.76 10.28
C ARG A 185 -12.56 18.57 11.19
N GLN A 186 -11.44 17.90 10.96
CA GLN A 186 -11.04 16.70 11.69
C GLN A 186 -9.52 16.55 11.76
N VAL A 187 -9.05 15.81 12.77
CA VAL A 187 -7.64 15.45 12.88
C VAL A 187 -7.30 14.47 11.76
N LYS A 188 -6.27 14.77 10.97
CA LYS A 188 -5.76 13.88 9.93
C LYS A 188 -5.16 12.63 10.57
N ARG A 189 -5.33 11.50 9.91
CA ARG A 189 -4.61 10.27 10.23
C ARG A 189 -3.52 10.04 9.19
N VAL A 190 -2.32 9.75 9.66
CA VAL A 190 -1.19 9.39 8.79
C VAL A 190 -0.84 7.92 9.04
N ILE A 191 -0.69 7.18 7.95
CA ILE A 191 -0.13 5.84 7.89
C ILE A 191 1.11 5.98 7.01
N ALA A 192 2.29 5.87 7.60
CA ALA A 192 3.56 6.06 6.90
C ALA A 192 4.43 4.81 7.06
N GLU A 193 4.72 4.16 5.92
CA GLU A 193 5.67 3.07 5.79
C GLU A 193 6.96 3.58 5.15
N MET A 194 8.11 3.21 5.73
CA MET A 194 9.42 3.71 5.32
C MET A 194 10.43 2.58 5.21
N GLY A 195 11.66 2.91 4.93
CA GLY A 195 12.75 1.95 4.83
C GLY A 195 13.12 1.28 6.15
N GLY A 196 13.88 0.20 6.05
CA GLY A 196 14.37 -0.57 7.18
C GLY A 196 15.79 -1.07 6.99
N LYS A 197 16.38 -1.64 8.09
CA LYS A 197 17.67 -2.33 8.10
C LYS A 197 17.46 -3.75 8.63
N ASN A 198 16.79 -4.58 7.82
CA ASN A 198 16.34 -5.90 8.20
C ASN A 198 17.51 -6.87 8.41
N ALA A 199 17.34 -7.82 9.30
CA ALA A 199 18.33 -8.85 9.59
C ALA A 199 17.78 -10.24 9.24
N THR A 200 18.62 -11.08 8.66
CA THR A 200 18.42 -12.53 8.58
C THR A 200 19.23 -13.20 9.68
N ILE A 201 18.60 -14.05 10.46
CA ILE A 201 19.26 -14.83 11.52
C ILE A 201 19.44 -16.24 10.99
N VAL A 202 20.66 -16.76 11.07
CA VAL A 202 21.01 -18.14 10.66
C VAL A 202 21.40 -18.91 11.93
N ASP A 203 20.57 -19.91 12.28
CA ASP A 203 20.77 -20.76 13.43
C ASP A 203 21.67 -21.96 13.08
N ASP A 204 22.22 -22.68 14.07
CA ASP A 204 23.18 -23.76 13.88
C ASP A 204 22.58 -25.05 13.27
N ASP A 205 21.25 -25.16 13.26
CA ASP A 205 20.50 -26.24 12.63
C ASP A 205 20.00 -25.90 11.21
N ALA A 206 20.37 -24.72 10.67
CA ALA A 206 19.94 -24.28 9.33
C ALA A 206 20.64 -25.06 8.22
N ASP A 207 19.92 -25.30 7.11
CA ASP A 207 20.56 -25.69 5.85
C ASP A 207 21.34 -24.50 5.27
N LEU A 208 22.68 -24.58 5.34
CA LEU A 208 23.56 -23.46 4.99
C LEU A 208 23.51 -23.13 3.48
N ASP A 209 23.36 -24.11 2.59
CA ASP A 209 23.28 -23.88 1.14
C ASP A 209 22.00 -23.12 0.80
N GLU A 210 20.89 -23.51 1.41
CA GLU A 210 19.63 -22.77 1.26
C GLU A 210 19.72 -21.38 1.91
N ALA A 211 20.25 -21.27 3.12
CA ALA A 211 20.39 -20.00 3.84
C ALA A 211 21.21 -18.99 3.04
N VAL A 212 22.37 -19.39 2.49
CA VAL A 212 23.21 -18.52 1.64
C VAL A 212 22.45 -18.06 0.42
N SER A 213 21.77 -18.96 -0.29
CA SER A 213 20.98 -18.64 -1.48
C SER A 213 19.90 -17.62 -1.17
N GLN A 214 19.13 -17.81 -0.09
CA GLN A 214 18.06 -16.92 0.31
C GLN A 214 18.56 -15.56 0.84
N VAL A 215 19.67 -15.54 1.55
CA VAL A 215 20.32 -14.29 2.00
C VAL A 215 20.76 -13.46 0.80
N VAL A 216 21.42 -14.06 -0.19
CA VAL A 216 21.85 -13.36 -1.41
C VAL A 216 20.65 -12.82 -2.18
N TYR A 217 19.61 -13.64 -2.37
CA TYR A 217 18.39 -13.20 -3.04
C TYR A 217 17.69 -12.04 -2.29
N SER A 218 17.60 -12.14 -0.96
CA SER A 218 16.98 -11.12 -0.13
C SER A 218 17.77 -9.79 -0.14
N ALA A 219 19.11 -9.87 -0.10
CA ALA A 219 19.98 -8.69 -0.01
C ALA A 219 20.10 -7.96 -1.35
N PHE A 220 20.23 -8.71 -2.45
CA PHE A 220 20.64 -8.15 -3.75
C PHE A 220 19.56 -8.25 -4.83
N GLY A 221 18.49 -8.98 -4.60
CA GLY A 221 17.36 -9.03 -5.54
C GLY A 221 16.78 -7.63 -5.76
N PHE A 222 16.63 -7.23 -7.04
CA PHE A 222 16.27 -5.87 -7.45
C PHE A 222 17.23 -4.80 -6.86
N GLN A 223 18.55 -5.08 -6.86
CA GLN A 223 19.63 -4.26 -6.31
C GLN A 223 19.40 -3.84 -4.82
N GLY A 224 18.67 -4.65 -4.04
CA GLY A 224 18.34 -4.32 -2.67
C GLY A 224 17.35 -3.15 -2.51
N GLN A 225 16.69 -2.72 -3.57
CA GLN A 225 15.73 -1.61 -3.59
C GLN A 225 14.37 -1.99 -3.00
N LYS A 226 14.40 -2.56 -1.80
CA LYS A 226 13.22 -3.03 -1.05
C LYS A 226 13.31 -2.57 0.39
N CYS A 227 12.18 -2.16 0.97
CA CYS A 227 12.07 -1.88 2.41
C CYS A 227 12.35 -3.14 3.26
N SER A 228 12.10 -4.33 2.71
CA SER A 228 12.28 -5.65 3.33
C SER A 228 13.61 -6.34 3.01
N ALA A 229 14.51 -5.73 2.21
CA ALA A 229 15.78 -6.34 1.85
C ALA A 229 16.63 -6.65 3.09
N CYS A 230 17.30 -7.81 3.07
CA CYS A 230 18.31 -8.15 4.07
C CYS A 230 19.49 -7.17 3.98
N SER A 231 19.83 -6.54 5.08
CA SER A 231 20.99 -5.63 5.17
C SER A 231 22.00 -6.05 6.23
N ARG A 232 21.68 -7.08 7.00
CA ARG A 232 22.53 -7.70 8.02
C ARG A 232 22.27 -9.18 8.09
N VAL A 233 23.33 -9.98 8.22
CA VAL A 233 23.20 -11.40 8.54
C VAL A 233 23.78 -11.60 9.93
N ILE A 234 23.02 -12.24 10.80
CA ILE A 234 23.43 -12.61 12.15
C ILE A 234 23.56 -14.13 12.14
N VAL A 235 24.78 -14.60 12.29
CA VAL A 235 25.13 -16.02 12.23
C VAL A 235 25.58 -16.46 13.61
N LEU A 236 25.13 -17.63 14.08
CA LEU A 236 25.62 -18.19 15.35
C LEU A 236 27.11 -18.53 15.23
N ASP A 237 27.83 -18.36 16.34
CA ASP A 237 29.27 -18.56 16.43
C ASP A 237 29.71 -19.96 15.99
N ALA A 238 28.87 -20.98 16.24
CA ALA A 238 29.14 -22.36 15.87
C ALA A 238 29.24 -22.63 14.37
N ILE A 239 28.68 -21.75 13.53
CA ILE A 239 28.63 -21.87 12.06
C ILE A 239 29.15 -20.62 11.34
N TYR A 240 29.88 -19.76 12.06
CA TYR A 240 30.34 -18.46 11.52
C TYR A 240 31.48 -18.60 10.50
N ASP A 241 32.37 -19.60 10.65
CA ASP A 241 33.50 -19.92 9.77
C ASP A 241 33.09 -20.94 8.69
#